data_92396dc90ce0d55bb632be846b964404
#
_entry.id   92396dc90ce0d55bb632be846b964404
#
_cell.length_a   1.000
_cell.length_b   1.000
_cell.length_c   1.000
_cell.angle_alpha   90.00
_cell.angle_beta   90.00
_cell.angle_gamma   90.00
#
_symmetry.space_group_name_H-M   'P 1'
#
loop_
_entity.id
_entity.type
_entity.pdbx_description
1 polymer ?
#
loop_
_entity_poly.entity_id
_entity_poly.type
_entity_poly.pdbx_seq_one_letter_code
_entity_poly.pdbx_strand_id
1 'polypeptide(L)'
;RRTVGPQITLEVVTAGGLWPALIDASQLESALLNLCINARDAMPEGGRITIETANKWLDDRTAKERDLSPGQYLSVCVTDTGTGMTPEVIARAFDPFFTTKPLGQGTGLGLSMVYGFVRQSGGQVRIYSEVGSGTTMCLYLPRHHGASPETVASTATAKTTRERTGKTVLVVDDEPSVRM
;
A
#
# COMPACT_ATOMS: atom_id res chain seq x y z
N ARG A 1 7.39 11.00 7.00
CA ARG A 1 8.37 12.06 6.66
C ARG A 1 9.84 11.64 6.91
N ARG A 2 10.16 10.87 7.96
CA ARG A 2 11.55 10.43 8.23
C ARG A 2 12.13 9.52 7.14
N THR A 3 11.30 8.73 6.46
CA THR A 3 11.73 7.69 5.50
C THR A 3 12.04 8.23 4.11
N VAL A 4 11.35 9.29 3.67
CA VAL A 4 11.48 9.85 2.30
C VAL A 4 12.49 10.99 2.20
N GLY A 5 12.96 11.54 3.32
CA GLY A 5 13.96 12.61 3.35
C GLY A 5 13.39 14.03 3.20
N PRO A 6 14.20 15.06 3.48
CA PRO A 6 13.76 16.45 3.53
C PRO A 6 13.51 17.09 2.16
N GLN A 7 14.08 16.55 1.10
CA GLN A 7 13.97 17.09 -0.28
C GLN A 7 12.70 16.66 -1.00
N ILE A 8 11.91 15.76 -0.38
CA ILE A 8 10.67 15.24 -0.98
C ILE A 8 9.46 15.79 -0.24
N THR A 9 8.58 16.42 -0.99
CA THR A 9 7.26 16.84 -0.52
C THR A 9 6.31 15.64 -0.55
N LEU A 10 5.75 15.28 0.61
CA LEU A 10 4.73 14.24 0.71
C LEU A 10 3.36 14.87 0.87
N GLU A 11 2.47 14.59 -0.08
CA GLU A 11 1.08 15.01 -0.10
C GLU A 11 0.16 13.80 0.02
N VAL A 12 -0.91 13.92 0.83
CA VAL A 12 -1.91 12.85 0.98
C VAL A 12 -3.28 13.44 0.69
N VAL A 13 -3.95 12.88 -0.31
CA VAL A 13 -5.28 13.27 -0.77
C VAL A 13 -6.24 12.11 -0.52
N THR A 14 -7.19 12.29 0.40
CA THR A 14 -8.16 11.26 0.74
C THR A 14 -9.56 11.68 0.31
N ALA A 15 -10.25 10.81 -0.42
CA ALA A 15 -11.68 11.01 -0.68
C ALA A 15 -12.51 10.77 0.59
N GLY A 16 -13.60 11.51 0.76
CA GLY A 16 -14.58 11.20 1.79
C GLY A 16 -15.38 9.93 1.48
N GLY A 17 -15.84 9.23 2.53
CA GLY A 17 -16.71 8.06 2.37
C GLY A 17 -16.05 6.88 1.65
N LEU A 18 -14.78 6.60 1.93
CA LEU A 18 -14.07 5.46 1.37
C LEU A 18 -14.77 4.15 1.74
N TRP A 19 -14.85 3.25 0.77
CA TRP A 19 -15.36 1.91 0.99
C TRP A 19 -14.37 1.07 1.80
N PRO A 20 -14.85 0.21 2.72
CA PRO A 20 -13.98 -0.70 3.43
C PRO A 20 -13.40 -1.75 2.48
N ALA A 21 -12.17 -2.15 2.73
CA ALA A 21 -11.50 -3.29 2.10
C ALA A 21 -11.04 -4.26 3.20
N LEU A 22 -11.16 -5.57 2.95
CA LEU A 22 -10.67 -6.60 3.87
C LEU A 22 -9.24 -6.97 3.50
N ILE A 23 -8.29 -6.42 4.22
CA ILE A 23 -6.85 -6.57 3.97
C ILE A 23 -6.07 -6.64 5.27
N ASP A 24 -4.86 -7.17 5.21
CA ASP A 24 -3.88 -7.07 6.28
C ASP A 24 -3.29 -5.65 6.30
N ALA A 25 -3.52 -4.93 7.40
CA ALA A 25 -3.06 -3.55 7.55
C ALA A 25 -1.53 -3.43 7.54
N SER A 26 -0.81 -4.40 8.12
CA SER A 26 0.66 -4.40 8.18
C SER A 26 1.27 -4.64 6.81
N GLN A 27 0.65 -5.48 5.98
CA GLN A 27 1.07 -5.68 4.59
C GLN A 27 0.80 -4.46 3.73
N LEU A 28 -0.34 -3.76 3.93
CA LEU A 28 -0.59 -2.48 3.25
C LEU A 28 0.44 -1.42 3.62
N GLU A 29 0.75 -1.29 4.92
CA GLU A 29 1.78 -0.36 5.41
C GLU A 29 3.14 -0.66 4.76
N SER A 30 3.55 -1.93 4.74
CA SER A 30 4.78 -2.38 4.09
C SER A 30 4.78 -2.10 2.59
N ALA A 31 3.65 -2.31 1.91
CA ALA A 31 3.49 -2.02 0.49
C ALA A 31 3.65 -0.51 0.21
N LEU A 32 2.97 0.34 0.97
CA LEU A 32 3.08 1.80 0.84
C LEU A 32 4.50 2.27 1.11
N LEU A 33 5.17 1.72 2.12
CA LEU A 33 6.56 2.02 2.43
C LEU A 33 7.48 1.68 1.26
N ASN A 34 7.34 0.50 0.66
CA ASN A 34 8.09 0.07 -0.52
C ASN A 34 7.86 1.02 -1.71
N LEU A 35 6.62 1.43 -1.97
CA LEU A 35 6.29 2.37 -3.03
C LEU A 35 6.93 3.75 -2.78
N CYS A 36 6.85 4.27 -1.55
CA CYS A 36 7.46 5.55 -1.18
C CYS A 36 8.99 5.52 -1.28
N ILE A 37 9.64 4.41 -0.91
CA ILE A 37 11.09 4.22 -1.06
C ILE A 37 11.47 4.21 -2.54
N ASN A 38 10.73 3.49 -3.39
CA ASN A 38 11.00 3.47 -4.83
C ASN A 38 10.79 4.85 -5.46
N ALA A 39 9.74 5.56 -5.09
CA ALA A 39 9.48 6.93 -5.52
C ALA A 39 10.61 7.88 -5.13
N ARG A 40 11.09 7.81 -3.87
CA ARG A 40 12.24 8.59 -3.40
C ARG A 40 13.49 8.31 -4.24
N ASP A 41 13.78 7.04 -4.46
CA ASP A 41 14.99 6.62 -5.19
C ASP A 41 14.95 7.04 -6.67
N ALA A 42 13.74 7.24 -7.24
CA ALA A 42 13.54 7.81 -8.57
C ALA A 42 13.69 9.35 -8.62
N MET A 43 13.84 10.00 -7.46
CA MET A 43 13.91 11.47 -7.34
C MET A 43 15.18 11.92 -6.58
N PRO A 44 16.39 11.68 -7.10
CA PRO A 44 17.64 12.01 -6.40
C PRO A 44 17.81 13.51 -6.11
N GLU A 45 17.26 14.36 -6.98
CA GLU A 45 17.29 15.83 -6.84
C GLU A 45 16.09 16.37 -6.02
N GLY A 46 15.30 15.48 -5.42
CA GLY A 46 14.06 15.85 -4.75
C GLY A 46 12.85 15.82 -5.69
N GLY A 47 11.66 16.13 -5.13
CA GLY A 47 10.42 16.09 -5.87
C GLY A 47 9.19 15.96 -4.98
N ARG A 48 8.13 15.37 -5.52
CA ARG A 48 6.87 15.19 -4.80
C ARG A 48 6.39 13.76 -4.90
N ILE A 49 5.90 13.24 -3.77
CA ILE A 49 5.11 12.02 -3.69
C ILE A 49 3.70 12.39 -3.31
N THR A 50 2.72 11.99 -4.11
CA THR A 50 1.29 12.16 -3.81
C THR A 50 0.67 10.77 -3.57
N ILE A 51 0.03 10.58 -2.41
CA ILE A 51 -0.74 9.38 -2.10
C ILE A 51 -2.22 9.74 -2.18
N GLU A 52 -2.95 9.09 -3.07
CA GLU A 52 -4.38 9.35 -3.29
C GLU A 52 -5.21 8.11 -3.00
N THR A 53 -6.36 8.30 -2.35
CA THR A 53 -7.34 7.23 -2.14
C THR A 53 -8.68 7.62 -2.74
N ALA A 54 -9.34 6.70 -3.44
CA ALA A 54 -10.64 6.93 -4.04
C ALA A 54 -11.45 5.64 -4.18
N ASN A 55 -12.78 5.77 -4.19
CA ASN A 55 -13.67 4.70 -4.61
C ASN A 55 -13.71 4.62 -6.14
N LYS A 56 -13.61 3.42 -6.69
CA LYS A 56 -13.66 3.16 -8.14
C LYS A 56 -14.72 2.12 -8.44
N TRP A 57 -15.59 2.44 -9.40
CA TRP A 57 -16.50 1.47 -10.02
C TRP A 57 -15.87 1.04 -11.34
N LEU A 58 -15.64 -0.27 -11.49
CA LEU A 58 -15.14 -0.85 -12.74
C LEU A 58 -16.31 -1.53 -13.45
N ASP A 59 -16.66 -1.03 -14.63
CA ASP A 59 -17.57 -1.70 -15.56
C ASP A 59 -16.87 -2.88 -16.26
N ASP A 60 -17.61 -3.67 -17.02
CA ASP A 60 -17.09 -4.86 -17.72
C ASP A 60 -15.87 -4.55 -18.61
N ARG A 61 -15.90 -3.43 -19.31
CA ARG A 61 -14.83 -3.02 -20.22
C ARG A 61 -13.57 -2.64 -19.43
N THR A 62 -13.70 -1.72 -18.48
CA THR A 62 -12.59 -1.23 -17.67
C THR A 62 -12.01 -2.34 -16.80
N ALA A 63 -12.83 -3.23 -16.28
CA ALA A 63 -12.41 -4.37 -15.50
C ALA A 63 -11.56 -5.35 -16.34
N LYS A 64 -12.01 -5.65 -17.56
CA LYS A 64 -11.27 -6.51 -18.50
C LYS A 64 -9.92 -5.90 -18.90
N GLU A 65 -9.88 -4.60 -19.17
CA GLU A 65 -8.64 -3.87 -19.46
C GLU A 65 -7.64 -3.91 -18.29
N ARG A 66 -8.14 -4.10 -17.08
CA ARG A 66 -7.34 -4.10 -15.83
C ARG A 66 -7.10 -5.49 -15.24
N ASP A 67 -7.54 -6.54 -15.93
CA ASP A 67 -7.46 -7.92 -15.42
C ASP A 67 -8.11 -8.06 -14.04
N LEU A 68 -9.31 -7.48 -13.91
CA LEU A 68 -10.15 -7.51 -12.70
C LEU A 68 -11.58 -7.96 -13.05
N SER A 69 -12.33 -8.35 -12.04
CA SER A 69 -13.78 -8.52 -12.16
C SER A 69 -14.48 -7.15 -12.12
N PRO A 70 -15.61 -6.98 -12.84
CA PRO A 70 -16.45 -5.80 -12.67
C PRO A 70 -16.88 -5.64 -11.21
N GLY A 71 -16.94 -4.40 -10.72
CA GLY A 71 -17.35 -4.18 -9.34
C GLY A 71 -16.79 -2.94 -8.69
N GLN A 72 -16.87 -2.91 -7.37
CA GLN A 72 -16.46 -1.80 -6.51
C GLN A 72 -15.08 -2.05 -5.91
N TYR A 73 -14.21 -1.06 -6.04
CA TYR A 73 -12.83 -1.12 -5.56
C TYR A 73 -12.46 0.14 -4.80
N LEU A 74 -11.69 -0.03 -3.73
CA LEU A 74 -10.89 1.04 -3.16
C LEU A 74 -9.60 1.13 -4.00
N SER A 75 -9.26 2.30 -4.52
CA SER A 75 -7.96 2.55 -5.14
C SER A 75 -7.05 3.32 -4.18
N VAL A 76 -5.81 2.88 -4.07
CA VAL A 76 -4.74 3.59 -3.38
C VAL A 76 -3.62 3.79 -4.40
N CYS A 77 -3.38 5.03 -4.80
CA CYS A 77 -2.38 5.38 -5.81
C CYS A 77 -1.23 6.16 -5.17
N VAL A 78 -0.01 5.80 -5.50
CA VAL A 78 1.21 6.52 -5.13
C VAL A 78 1.83 7.07 -6.41
N THR A 79 1.90 8.40 -6.52
CA THR A 79 2.44 9.12 -7.68
C THR A 79 3.71 9.84 -7.27
N ASP A 80 4.78 9.68 -8.06
CA ASP A 80 6.01 10.44 -7.94
C ASP A 80 6.28 11.31 -9.18
N THR A 81 7.13 12.32 -9.03
CA THR A 81 7.61 13.18 -10.11
C THR A 81 9.03 12.82 -10.54
N GLY A 82 9.40 11.55 -10.42
CA GLY A 82 10.74 11.06 -10.67
C GLY A 82 11.06 10.79 -12.13
N THR A 83 12.09 9.99 -12.36
CA THR A 83 12.62 9.68 -13.70
C THR A 83 11.68 8.86 -14.56
N GLY A 84 10.66 8.22 -13.98
CA GLY A 84 9.77 7.30 -14.70
C GLY A 84 10.46 6.00 -15.13
N MET A 85 9.73 5.20 -15.92
CA MET A 85 10.15 3.89 -16.39
C MET A 85 9.90 3.72 -17.89
N THR A 86 10.79 2.97 -18.57
CA THR A 86 10.54 2.54 -19.95
C THR A 86 9.53 1.39 -19.99
N PRO A 87 8.89 1.13 -21.15
CA PRO A 87 7.96 -0.01 -21.30
C PRO A 87 8.57 -1.36 -20.93
N GLU A 88 9.87 -1.56 -21.23
CA GLU A 88 10.60 -2.80 -20.92
C GLU A 88 10.77 -2.98 -19.40
N VAL A 89 11.03 -1.88 -18.69
CA VAL A 89 11.12 -1.88 -17.21
C VAL A 89 9.75 -2.15 -16.60
N ILE A 90 8.69 -1.50 -17.10
CA ILE A 90 7.31 -1.72 -16.63
C ILE A 90 6.92 -3.19 -16.78
N ALA A 91 7.22 -3.80 -17.93
CA ALA A 91 6.88 -5.20 -18.22
C ALA A 91 7.48 -6.20 -17.23
N ARG A 92 8.61 -5.85 -16.59
CA ARG A 92 9.35 -6.71 -15.65
C ARG A 92 9.32 -6.21 -14.20
N ALA A 93 8.66 -5.08 -13.95
CA ALA A 93 8.71 -4.40 -12.65
C ALA A 93 8.27 -5.28 -11.47
N PHE A 94 7.41 -6.27 -11.72
CA PHE A 94 6.93 -7.22 -10.72
C PHE A 94 7.68 -8.56 -10.68
N ASP A 95 8.68 -8.76 -11.57
CA ASP A 95 9.50 -9.96 -11.55
C ASP A 95 10.35 -9.98 -10.26
N PRO A 96 10.36 -11.08 -9.50
CA PRO A 96 11.23 -11.20 -8.34
C PRO A 96 12.71 -10.99 -8.73
N PHE A 97 13.44 -10.25 -7.88
CA PHE A 97 14.86 -9.90 -8.06
C PHE A 97 15.16 -8.95 -9.23
N PHE A 98 14.17 -8.51 -9.98
CA PHE A 98 14.38 -7.49 -11.01
C PHE A 98 14.61 -6.12 -10.37
N THR A 99 15.71 -5.48 -10.75
CA THR A 99 16.06 -4.13 -10.30
C THR A 99 16.87 -3.39 -11.37
N THR A 100 16.62 -2.09 -11.50
CA THR A 100 17.43 -1.17 -12.32
C THR A 100 18.49 -0.43 -11.49
N LYS A 101 18.50 -0.64 -10.16
CA LYS A 101 19.46 -0.02 -9.24
C LYS A 101 20.82 -0.73 -9.32
N PRO A 102 21.93 -0.02 -9.00
CA PRO A 102 23.26 -0.63 -8.94
C PRO A 102 23.30 -1.82 -7.96
N LEU A 103 24.24 -2.73 -8.19
CA LEU A 103 24.49 -3.90 -7.34
C LEU A 103 24.60 -3.49 -5.87
N GLY A 104 23.83 -4.16 -5.01
CA GLY A 104 23.79 -3.91 -3.56
C GLY A 104 22.86 -2.78 -3.10
N GLN A 105 22.26 -2.00 -4.00
CA GLN A 105 21.34 -0.91 -3.66
C GLN A 105 19.85 -1.28 -3.79
N GLY A 106 19.53 -2.45 -4.30
CA GLY A 106 18.15 -2.91 -4.43
C GLY A 106 18.06 -4.42 -4.39
N THR A 107 17.11 -4.96 -3.63
CA THR A 107 16.86 -6.41 -3.55
C THR A 107 16.04 -6.92 -4.72
N GLY A 108 15.37 -6.05 -5.47
CA GLY A 108 14.41 -6.43 -6.51
C GLY A 108 13.15 -7.15 -6.00
N LEU A 109 12.91 -7.13 -4.68
CA LEU A 109 11.76 -7.82 -4.06
C LEU A 109 10.61 -6.87 -3.70
N GLY A 110 10.85 -5.56 -3.60
CA GLY A 110 9.85 -4.61 -3.11
C GLY A 110 8.56 -4.62 -3.91
N LEU A 111 8.62 -4.50 -5.24
CA LEU A 111 7.44 -4.46 -6.10
C LEU A 111 6.78 -5.83 -6.26
N SER A 112 7.54 -6.93 -6.28
CA SER A 112 6.98 -8.29 -6.32
C SER A 112 6.20 -8.61 -5.03
N MET A 113 6.65 -8.12 -3.87
CA MET A 113 5.91 -8.24 -2.60
C MET A 113 4.62 -7.44 -2.62
N VAL A 114 4.65 -6.18 -3.13
CA VAL A 114 3.45 -5.36 -3.30
C VAL A 114 2.44 -6.07 -4.21
N TYR A 115 2.90 -6.61 -5.33
CA TYR A 115 2.05 -7.36 -6.26
C TYR A 115 1.43 -8.59 -5.60
N GLY A 116 2.24 -9.41 -4.90
CA GLY A 116 1.78 -10.60 -4.19
C GLY A 116 0.72 -10.29 -3.14
N PHE A 117 0.93 -9.27 -2.30
CA PHE A 117 -0.03 -8.80 -1.31
C PHE A 117 -1.38 -8.41 -1.95
N VAL A 118 -1.35 -7.57 -2.98
CA VAL A 118 -2.57 -7.08 -3.62
C VAL A 118 -3.31 -8.21 -4.32
N ARG A 119 -2.60 -9.14 -4.97
CA ARG A 119 -3.22 -10.33 -5.61
C ARG A 119 -3.85 -11.27 -4.58
N GLN A 120 -3.21 -11.51 -3.43
CA GLN A 120 -3.77 -12.29 -2.32
C GLN A 120 -5.03 -11.64 -1.73
N SER A 121 -5.12 -10.32 -1.78
CA SER A 121 -6.29 -9.56 -1.37
C SER A 121 -7.41 -9.52 -2.44
N GLY A 122 -7.28 -10.28 -3.54
CA GLY A 122 -8.23 -10.30 -4.65
C GLY A 122 -8.19 -9.05 -5.53
N GLY A 123 -7.13 -8.25 -5.40
CA GLY A 123 -6.94 -6.99 -6.10
C GLY A 123 -5.96 -7.08 -7.27
N GLN A 124 -5.60 -5.91 -7.80
CA GLN A 124 -4.63 -5.75 -8.89
C GLN A 124 -3.80 -4.49 -8.69
N VAL A 125 -2.54 -4.54 -9.15
CA VAL A 125 -1.64 -3.38 -9.22
C VAL A 125 -1.51 -2.92 -10.67
N ARG A 126 -1.52 -1.61 -10.88
CA ARG A 126 -1.25 -0.99 -12.18
C ARG A 126 -0.14 0.04 -12.07
N ILE A 127 0.71 0.05 -13.10
CA ILE A 127 1.78 1.03 -13.28
C ILE A 127 1.41 1.92 -14.44
N TYR A 128 1.46 3.22 -14.21
CA TYR A 128 1.41 4.25 -15.24
C TYR A 128 2.69 5.06 -15.12
N SER A 129 3.56 4.98 -16.12
CA SER A 129 4.87 5.64 -16.08
C SER A 129 5.33 6.01 -17.46
N GLU A 130 5.99 7.15 -17.55
CA GLU A 130 6.63 7.66 -18.74
C GLU A 130 7.99 8.24 -18.34
N VAL A 131 9.01 7.98 -19.14
CA VAL A 131 10.37 8.47 -18.88
C VAL A 131 10.37 9.99 -18.80
N GLY A 132 10.89 10.53 -17.70
CA GLY A 132 10.94 11.96 -17.41
C GLY A 132 9.65 12.58 -16.83
N SER A 133 8.55 11.81 -16.72
CA SER A 133 7.26 12.30 -16.21
C SER A 133 6.89 11.73 -14.84
N GLY A 134 7.69 10.76 -14.32
CA GLY A 134 7.43 10.09 -13.06
C GLY A 134 6.62 8.81 -13.19
N THR A 135 6.14 8.29 -12.05
CA THR A 135 5.41 7.04 -11.98
C THR A 135 4.19 7.16 -11.08
N THR A 136 3.07 6.55 -11.50
CA THR A 136 1.90 6.30 -10.67
C THR A 136 1.70 4.80 -10.51
N MET A 137 1.71 4.33 -9.27
CA MET A 137 1.42 2.96 -8.89
C MET A 137 0.05 2.92 -8.23
N CYS A 138 -0.95 2.24 -8.83
CA CYS A 138 -2.30 2.13 -8.29
C CYS A 138 -2.61 0.71 -7.82
N LEU A 139 -2.97 0.57 -6.55
CA LEU A 139 -3.49 -0.64 -5.93
C LEU A 139 -5.02 -0.60 -6.00
N TYR A 140 -5.66 -1.59 -6.61
CA TYR A 140 -7.11 -1.77 -6.63
C TYR A 140 -7.47 -2.90 -5.69
N LEU A 141 -8.21 -2.58 -4.62
CA LEU A 141 -8.59 -3.52 -3.57
C LEU A 141 -10.12 -3.69 -3.60
N PRO A 142 -10.66 -4.91 -3.65
CA PRO A 142 -12.09 -5.13 -3.68
C PRO A 142 -12.78 -4.51 -2.47
N ARG A 143 -13.95 -3.88 -2.70
CA ARG A 143 -14.79 -3.42 -1.59
C ARG A 143 -15.26 -4.61 -0.77
N HIS A 144 -15.11 -4.51 0.54
CA HIS A 144 -15.71 -5.44 1.49
C HIS A 144 -17.16 -5.01 1.80
N HIS A 145 -18.12 -5.94 1.64
CA HIS A 145 -19.54 -5.69 1.89
C HIS A 145 -20.00 -6.17 3.28
N GLY A 146 -19.11 -6.77 4.09
CA GLY A 146 -19.39 -7.19 5.45
C GLY A 146 -19.35 -6.04 6.48
N ALA A 147 -19.83 -6.30 7.70
CA ALA A 147 -19.64 -5.38 8.80
C ALA A 147 -18.13 -5.23 9.10
N SER A 148 -17.65 -3.98 9.20
CA SER A 148 -16.25 -3.74 9.60
C SER A 148 -16.04 -4.26 11.02
N PRO A 149 -14.93 -4.94 11.33
CA PRO A 149 -14.60 -5.38 12.68
C PRO A 149 -14.66 -4.24 13.71
N GLU A 150 -14.36 -3.01 13.32
CA GLU A 150 -14.45 -1.83 14.18
C GLU A 150 -15.91 -1.47 14.56
N THR A 151 -16.88 -1.74 13.69
CA THR A 151 -18.31 -1.48 13.98
C THR A 151 -18.83 -2.46 15.04
N VAL A 152 -18.28 -3.67 15.10
CA VAL A 152 -18.64 -4.67 16.12
C VAL A 152 -18.01 -4.31 17.47
N ALA A 153 -16.81 -3.74 17.49
CA ALA A 153 -16.16 -3.30 18.74
C ALA A 153 -16.85 -2.08 19.37
N SER A 154 -17.43 -1.17 18.58
CA SER A 154 -18.14 0.02 19.10
C SER A 154 -19.53 -0.28 19.68
N THR A 155 -20.18 -1.38 19.27
CA THR A 155 -21.47 -1.80 19.84
C THR A 155 -21.33 -2.73 21.04
N ALA A 156 -20.13 -3.28 21.30
CA ALA A 156 -19.89 -4.19 22.42
C ALA A 156 -19.48 -3.48 23.74
N THR A 157 -19.38 -2.15 23.75
CA THR A 157 -18.95 -1.39 24.94
C THR A 157 -20.10 -1.02 25.91
N ALA A 158 -21.29 -1.62 25.75
CA ALA A 158 -22.35 -1.50 26.73
C ALA A 158 -22.55 -2.83 27.49
N LYS A 159 -21.97 -2.90 28.67
CA LYS A 159 -22.12 -3.93 29.71
C LYS A 159 -21.33 -5.23 29.49
N THR A 160 -20.10 -5.26 29.97
CA THR A 160 -19.59 -6.48 30.59
C THR A 160 -18.82 -6.12 31.84
N THR A 161 -19.40 -6.51 32.95
CA THR A 161 -18.76 -6.61 34.28
C THR A 161 -17.48 -7.44 34.11
N ARG A 162 -16.32 -6.84 34.40
CA ARG A 162 -15.02 -7.51 34.38
C ARG A 162 -15.01 -8.63 35.40
N GLU A 163 -15.26 -9.87 34.99
CA GLU A 163 -14.73 -11.02 35.69
C GLU A 163 -13.22 -11.07 35.46
N ARG A 164 -12.45 -10.81 36.50
CA ARG A 164 -11.00 -10.96 36.53
C ARG A 164 -10.67 -12.47 36.51
N THR A 165 -10.67 -13.10 35.34
CA THR A 165 -10.00 -14.39 35.19
C THR A 165 -8.50 -14.09 35.14
N GLY A 166 -7.80 -14.47 36.21
CA GLY A 166 -6.36 -14.27 36.37
C GLY A 166 -5.57 -15.08 35.36
N LYS A 167 -5.39 -14.52 34.16
CA LYS A 167 -4.41 -15.03 33.17
C LYS A 167 -3.14 -14.19 33.31
N THR A 168 -2.04 -14.87 33.61
CA THR A 168 -0.70 -14.26 33.60
C THR A 168 -0.23 -14.23 32.17
N VAL A 169 0.08 -13.05 31.64
CA VAL A 169 0.71 -12.86 30.33
C VAL A 169 2.19 -12.60 30.58
N LEU A 170 3.05 -13.45 30.04
CA LEU A 170 4.50 -13.22 30.03
C LEU A 170 4.83 -12.40 28.77
N VAL A 171 5.32 -11.18 28.95
CA VAL A 171 5.91 -10.36 27.90
C VAL A 171 7.41 -10.55 27.94
N VAL A 172 8.01 -11.08 26.88
CA VAL A 172 9.46 -11.21 26.71
C VAL A 172 9.89 -10.16 25.69
N ASP A 173 10.71 -9.20 26.14
CA ASP A 173 11.34 -8.20 25.29
C ASP A 173 12.82 -8.16 25.63
N ASP A 174 13.68 -8.08 24.62
CA ASP A 174 15.13 -8.00 24.76
C ASP A 174 15.63 -6.54 24.90
N GLU A 175 14.75 -5.53 24.71
CA GLU A 175 15.09 -4.13 24.94
C GLU A 175 14.89 -3.72 26.40
N PRO A 176 15.95 -3.26 27.09
CA PRO A 176 15.86 -2.86 28.52
C PRO A 176 14.94 -1.66 28.79
N SER A 177 14.60 -0.87 27.79
CA SER A 177 13.78 0.36 27.89
C SER A 177 12.27 0.08 27.99
N VAL A 178 11.82 -1.14 27.73
CA VAL A 178 10.37 -1.53 27.75
C VAL A 178 9.96 -2.16 29.09
N ARG A 179 10.89 -2.38 30.00
CA ARG A 179 10.63 -2.93 31.33
C ARG A 179 10.22 -1.81 32.30
N MET A 180 9.00 -1.31 32.22
CA MET A 180 8.36 -0.54 33.28
C MET A 180 7.08 -1.23 33.75
#